data_c1bc85a508f285009ea27bba11d93280
#
_entry.id   c1bc85a508f285009ea27bba11d93280
#
_cell.length_a   1.000
_cell.length_b   1.000
_cell.length_c   1.000
_cell.angle_alpha   90.00
_cell.angle_beta   90.00
_cell.angle_gamma   90.00
#
_symmetry.space_group_name_H-M   'P 1'
#
loop_
_entity.id
_entity.type
_entity.pdbx_description
1 polymer ?
#
loop_
_entity_poly.entity_id
_entity_poly.type
_entity_poly.pdbx_seq_one_letter_code
_entity_poly.pdbx_strand_id
1 'polypeptide(L)'
;MSDFEADPGVQWMLAWRAGDERAFDRIVETYSPQVYALLTRFLGPRGNREDLVQEAFLRVIRARDRYEPTARFTTWLFRIVYNLAVNETQRGVQREPLALEGLGGTRAELEGGDEGAFDVGDAAAISPSSDLERDDVVRAVRAAIALLPENQRMALILAKYEERPYAEIAEVLGSTEKAVKSLIHRAREALRASLAAYIAEEAS
;
A
#
# COMPACT_ATOMS: atom_id res chain seq x y z
N MET A 1 16.97 -24.10 2.98
CA MET A 1 16.30 -23.20 3.95
C MET A 1 15.81 -22.01 3.17
N SER A 2 14.51 -21.77 3.21
CA SER A 2 13.92 -20.65 2.49
C SER A 2 14.34 -19.33 3.12
N ASP A 3 14.57 -18.29 2.32
CA ASP A 3 15.07 -16.97 2.76
C ASP A 3 14.17 -16.29 3.84
N PHE A 4 12.94 -16.73 3.97
CA PHE A 4 12.00 -16.23 4.96
C PHE A 4 12.01 -16.97 6.32
N GLU A 5 12.70 -18.11 6.45
CA GLU A 5 12.79 -18.81 7.74
C GLU A 5 13.58 -18.01 8.79
N ALA A 6 14.47 -17.13 8.34
CA ALA A 6 15.22 -16.20 9.19
C ALA A 6 14.45 -14.90 9.51
N ASP A 7 13.25 -14.71 8.94
CA ASP A 7 12.43 -13.51 9.16
C ASP A 7 11.94 -13.47 10.62
N PRO A 8 12.22 -12.37 11.36
CA PRO A 8 11.85 -12.27 12.77
C PRO A 8 10.34 -12.45 13.02
N GLY A 9 9.49 -11.91 12.14
CA GLY A 9 8.05 -12.04 12.25
C GLY A 9 7.58 -13.48 12.07
N VAL A 10 8.20 -14.24 11.15
CA VAL A 10 7.95 -15.67 10.98
C VAL A 10 8.34 -16.42 12.26
N GLN A 11 9.53 -16.15 12.80
CA GLN A 11 10.00 -16.81 14.03
C GLN A 11 9.06 -16.51 15.22
N TRP A 12 8.61 -15.26 15.36
CA TRP A 12 7.67 -14.89 16.43
C TRP A 12 6.31 -15.55 16.26
N MET A 13 5.78 -15.65 15.04
CA MET A 13 4.54 -16.38 14.79
C MET A 13 4.64 -17.85 15.15
N LEU A 14 5.76 -18.50 14.81
CA LEU A 14 6.00 -19.91 15.17
C LEU A 14 6.19 -20.10 16.68
N ALA A 15 6.93 -19.20 17.33
CA ALA A 15 7.12 -19.22 18.79
C ALA A 15 5.77 -19.01 19.52
N TRP A 16 4.95 -18.05 19.04
CA TRP A 16 3.64 -17.81 19.62
C TRP A 16 2.69 -19.01 19.42
N ARG A 17 2.71 -19.65 18.26
CA ARG A 17 1.97 -20.89 18.02
C ARG A 17 2.43 -22.02 18.96
N ALA A 18 3.72 -22.05 19.32
CA ALA A 18 4.30 -23.00 20.27
C ALA A 18 4.02 -22.65 21.75
N GLY A 19 3.37 -21.51 22.05
CA GLY A 19 2.93 -21.12 23.40
C GLY A 19 3.69 -19.95 24.02
N ASP A 20 4.64 -19.30 23.32
CA ASP A 20 5.27 -18.05 23.79
C ASP A 20 4.36 -16.87 23.54
N GLU A 21 3.52 -16.50 24.52
CA GLU A 21 2.60 -15.37 24.40
C GLU A 21 3.33 -14.02 24.19
N ARG A 22 4.54 -13.86 24.70
CA ARG A 22 5.35 -12.65 24.51
C ARG A 22 5.78 -12.44 23.06
N ALA A 23 5.79 -13.49 22.26
CA ALA A 23 6.12 -13.38 20.84
C ALA A 23 5.03 -12.58 20.07
N PHE A 24 3.76 -12.68 20.49
CA PHE A 24 2.69 -11.87 19.90
C PHE A 24 2.83 -10.38 20.25
N ASP A 25 3.21 -10.06 21.50
CA ASP A 25 3.47 -8.66 21.90
C ASP A 25 4.55 -8.03 21.00
N ARG A 26 5.64 -8.78 20.72
CA ARG A 26 6.71 -8.31 19.79
C ARG A 26 6.19 -8.08 18.38
N ILE A 27 5.30 -8.96 17.89
CA ILE A 27 4.67 -8.77 16.57
C ILE A 27 3.87 -7.46 16.54
N VAL A 28 3.03 -7.23 17.54
CA VAL A 28 2.22 -6.03 17.63
C VAL A 28 3.08 -4.78 17.74
N GLU A 29 4.05 -4.75 18.65
CA GLU A 29 4.94 -3.61 18.86
C GLU A 29 5.74 -3.25 17.59
N THR A 30 6.24 -4.25 16.88
CA THR A 30 7.09 -4.04 15.70
C THR A 30 6.28 -3.62 14.48
N TYR A 31 5.13 -4.27 14.24
CA TYR A 31 4.42 -4.12 12.96
C TYR A 31 3.23 -3.16 13.01
N SER A 32 2.68 -2.80 14.18
CA SER A 32 1.57 -1.83 14.27
C SER A 32 1.91 -0.48 13.64
N PRO A 33 3.08 0.12 13.86
CA PRO A 33 3.43 1.40 13.23
C PRO A 33 3.49 1.29 11.69
N GLN A 34 4.01 0.17 11.17
CA GLN A 34 4.09 -0.07 9.73
C GLN A 34 2.68 -0.23 9.12
N VAL A 35 1.82 -1.03 9.76
CA VAL A 35 0.42 -1.22 9.33
C VAL A 35 -0.34 0.11 9.36
N TYR A 36 -0.18 0.90 10.42
CA TYR A 36 -0.81 2.21 10.53
C TYR A 36 -0.34 3.17 9.43
N ALA A 37 0.98 3.21 9.17
CA ALA A 37 1.55 4.04 8.13
C ALA A 37 1.07 3.63 6.72
N LEU A 38 1.01 2.32 6.44
CA LEU A 38 0.49 1.77 5.19
C LEU A 38 -0.97 2.16 4.98
N LEU A 39 -1.82 1.96 5.98
CA LEU A 39 -3.23 2.35 5.94
C LEU A 39 -3.41 3.85 5.77
N THR A 40 -2.59 4.67 6.44
CA THR A 40 -2.62 6.13 6.31
C THR A 40 -2.30 6.59 4.90
N ARG A 41 -1.30 5.99 4.26
CA ARG A 41 -0.94 6.30 2.88
C ARG A 41 -2.00 5.82 1.88
N PHE A 42 -2.62 4.66 2.16
CA PHE A 42 -3.60 4.06 1.26
C PHE A 42 -4.97 4.75 1.32
N LEU A 43 -5.50 4.97 2.51
CA LEU A 43 -6.85 5.54 2.73
C LEU A 43 -6.87 7.08 2.67
N GLY A 44 -5.71 7.73 2.79
CA GLY A 44 -5.62 9.18 2.90
C GLY A 44 -6.21 9.69 4.23
N PRO A 45 -6.84 10.88 4.26
CA PRO A 45 -7.41 11.46 5.48
C PRO A 45 -8.70 10.76 5.94
N ARG A 46 -9.30 9.93 5.11
CA ARG A 46 -10.56 9.22 5.38
C ARG A 46 -10.29 7.83 5.95
N GLY A 47 -11.21 7.32 6.76
CA GLY A 47 -11.19 5.96 7.30
C GLY A 47 -10.71 5.87 8.76
N ASN A 48 -11.26 4.88 9.47
CA ASN A 48 -10.88 4.56 10.84
C ASN A 48 -9.67 3.62 10.84
N ARG A 49 -8.47 4.19 10.83
CA ARG A 49 -7.21 3.44 10.71
C ARG A 49 -6.95 2.57 11.91
N GLU A 50 -7.28 3.07 13.09
CA GLU A 50 -7.10 2.40 14.37
C GLU A 50 -7.89 1.08 14.40
N ASP A 51 -9.15 1.10 13.98
CA ASP A 51 -10.00 -0.10 13.90
C ASP A 51 -9.46 -1.09 12.86
N LEU A 52 -8.94 -0.59 11.74
CA LEU A 52 -8.35 -1.46 10.71
C LEU A 52 -7.03 -2.08 11.16
N VAL A 53 -6.21 -1.36 11.93
CA VAL A 53 -5.01 -1.93 12.57
C VAL A 53 -5.43 -3.02 13.55
N GLN A 54 -6.41 -2.77 14.40
CA GLN A 54 -6.92 -3.77 15.34
C GLN A 54 -7.48 -4.99 14.61
N GLU A 55 -8.30 -4.80 13.58
CA GLU A 55 -8.86 -5.91 12.79
C GLU A 55 -7.76 -6.72 12.07
N ALA A 56 -6.68 -6.05 11.61
CA ALA A 56 -5.54 -6.75 11.03
C ALA A 56 -4.90 -7.71 12.05
N PHE A 57 -4.63 -7.24 13.28
CA PHE A 57 -4.06 -8.09 14.32
C PHE A 57 -5.05 -9.13 14.86
N LEU A 58 -6.35 -8.84 14.90
CA LEU A 58 -7.37 -9.86 15.18
C LEU A 58 -7.35 -10.99 14.12
N ARG A 59 -7.09 -10.67 12.84
CA ARG A 59 -6.91 -11.71 11.81
C ARG A 59 -5.62 -12.50 11.99
N VAL A 60 -4.54 -11.85 12.45
CA VAL A 60 -3.31 -12.55 12.85
C VAL A 60 -3.61 -13.53 13.97
N ILE A 61 -4.36 -13.10 15.01
CA ILE A 61 -4.76 -13.98 16.14
C ILE A 61 -5.55 -15.18 15.63
N ARG A 62 -6.56 -14.96 14.80
CA ARG A 62 -7.40 -16.06 14.25
C ARG A 62 -6.62 -17.02 13.35
N ALA A 63 -5.49 -16.59 12.81
CA ALA A 63 -4.64 -17.40 11.95
C ALA A 63 -3.57 -18.20 12.71
N ARG A 64 -3.37 -17.97 14.02
CA ARG A 64 -2.30 -18.56 14.85
C ARG A 64 -2.06 -20.03 14.57
N ASP A 65 -3.09 -20.85 14.74
CA ASP A 65 -2.96 -22.32 14.69
C ASP A 65 -2.74 -22.85 13.26
N ARG A 66 -3.17 -22.08 12.25
CA ARG A 66 -3.10 -22.45 10.83
C ARG A 66 -2.01 -21.72 10.07
N TYR A 67 -1.19 -20.91 10.78
CA TYR A 67 -0.14 -20.16 10.13
C TYR A 67 0.95 -21.10 9.60
N GLU A 68 1.21 -21.02 8.31
CA GLU A 68 2.30 -21.71 7.63
C GLU A 68 3.17 -20.66 6.94
N PRO A 69 4.50 -20.64 7.23
CA PRO A 69 5.40 -19.67 6.64
C PRO A 69 5.71 -20.05 5.19
N THR A 70 5.01 -19.44 4.25
CA THR A 70 5.23 -19.60 2.80
C THR A 70 5.90 -18.38 2.17
N ALA A 71 5.98 -17.26 2.92
CA ALA A 71 6.59 -16.00 2.52
C ALA A 71 7.09 -15.26 3.77
N ARG A 72 7.72 -14.09 3.60
CA ARG A 72 8.05 -13.19 4.72
C ARG A 72 6.77 -12.80 5.48
N PHE A 73 6.89 -12.65 6.79
CA PHE A 73 5.75 -12.27 7.63
C PHE A 73 5.10 -10.96 7.17
N THR A 74 5.90 -9.97 6.79
CA THR A 74 5.38 -8.68 6.28
C THR A 74 4.58 -8.84 5.00
N THR A 75 4.98 -9.71 4.08
CA THR A 75 4.24 -9.99 2.83
C THR A 75 2.85 -10.57 3.16
N TRP A 76 2.79 -11.54 4.05
CA TRP A 76 1.55 -12.12 4.51
C TRP A 76 0.67 -11.11 5.27
N LEU A 77 1.26 -10.32 6.20
CA LEU A 77 0.55 -9.29 6.95
C LEU A 77 -0.01 -8.20 6.02
N PHE A 78 0.79 -7.71 5.08
CA PHE A 78 0.36 -6.66 4.15
C PHE A 78 -0.75 -7.13 3.21
N ARG A 79 -0.82 -8.41 2.87
CA ARG A 79 -1.96 -8.99 2.15
C ARG A 79 -3.25 -8.90 2.98
N ILE A 80 -3.18 -9.16 4.28
CA ILE A 80 -4.32 -8.98 5.19
C ILE A 80 -4.74 -7.50 5.21
N VAL A 81 -3.79 -6.59 5.38
CA VAL A 81 -4.03 -5.13 5.46
C VAL A 81 -4.60 -4.61 4.14
N TYR A 82 -4.07 -5.05 3.01
CA TYR A 82 -4.57 -4.66 1.69
C TYR A 82 -6.04 -5.05 1.50
N ASN A 83 -6.40 -6.29 1.81
CA ASN A 83 -7.78 -6.76 1.71
C ASN A 83 -8.73 -5.97 2.63
N LEU A 84 -8.28 -5.59 3.82
CA LEU A 84 -9.05 -4.74 4.73
C LEU A 84 -9.24 -3.33 4.16
N ALA A 85 -8.17 -2.73 3.66
CA ALA A 85 -8.19 -1.38 3.11
C ALA A 85 -9.09 -1.27 1.86
N VAL A 86 -9.02 -2.24 0.96
CA VAL A 86 -9.91 -2.31 -0.22
C VAL A 86 -11.37 -2.45 0.19
N ASN A 87 -11.68 -3.33 1.14
CA ASN A 87 -13.05 -3.48 1.63
C ASN A 87 -13.57 -2.19 2.29
N GLU A 88 -12.71 -1.42 2.96
CA GLU A 88 -13.09 -0.15 3.57
C GLU A 88 -13.36 0.93 2.50
N THR A 89 -12.53 1.02 1.46
CA THR A 89 -12.79 1.95 0.35
C THR A 89 -14.12 1.66 -0.34
N GLN A 90 -14.43 0.39 -0.60
CA GLN A 90 -15.68 -0.03 -1.22
C GLN A 90 -16.92 0.25 -0.33
N ARG A 91 -16.79 0.07 0.99
CA ARG A 91 -17.85 0.44 1.95
C ARG A 91 -18.05 1.95 2.00
N GLY A 92 -16.98 2.74 1.91
CA GLY A 92 -17.03 4.20 1.86
C GLY A 92 -17.83 4.68 0.64
N VAL A 93 -17.57 4.11 -0.53
CA VAL A 93 -18.31 4.43 -1.77
C VAL A 93 -19.80 4.09 -1.65
N GLN A 94 -20.16 3.00 -0.99
CA GLN A 94 -21.58 2.62 -0.77
C GLN A 94 -22.29 3.51 0.27
N ARG A 95 -21.58 4.17 1.16
CA ARG A 95 -22.13 5.05 2.20
C ARG A 95 -22.28 6.50 1.76
N GLU A 96 -21.59 6.93 0.70
CA GLU A 96 -21.83 8.22 0.03
C GLU A 96 -22.65 7.99 -1.26
N PRO A 97 -23.99 8.09 -1.23
CA PRO A 97 -24.77 8.08 -2.45
C PRO A 97 -24.62 9.46 -3.13
N LEU A 98 -24.13 9.43 -4.36
CA LEU A 98 -24.16 10.55 -5.33
C LEU A 98 -23.06 11.61 -5.21
N ALA A 99 -21.93 11.35 -5.87
CA ALA A 99 -21.26 12.37 -6.71
C ALA A 99 -20.13 11.80 -7.60
N LEU A 100 -20.28 10.64 -8.25
CA LEU A 100 -19.38 10.21 -9.32
C LEU A 100 -20.09 9.24 -10.26
N GLU A 101 -21.01 9.77 -11.06
CA GLU A 101 -21.30 9.17 -12.37
C GLU A 101 -20.09 9.43 -13.27
N GLY A 102 -19.48 8.34 -13.72
CA GLY A 102 -18.54 8.38 -14.83
C GLY A 102 -17.09 8.09 -14.47
N LEU A 103 -16.76 6.84 -14.16
CA LEU A 103 -15.51 6.17 -14.52
C LEU A 103 -15.64 4.69 -14.18
N GLY A 104 -16.45 4.00 -14.95
CA GLY A 104 -16.48 2.54 -15.00
C GLY A 104 -15.20 2.03 -15.63
N GLY A 105 -14.23 1.63 -14.82
CA GLY A 105 -13.03 0.94 -15.26
C GLY A 105 -13.30 -0.55 -15.34
N THR A 106 -13.74 -1.03 -16.49
CA THR A 106 -13.83 -2.44 -16.88
C THR A 106 -12.50 -3.15 -16.65
N ARG A 107 -12.61 -4.37 -16.13
CA ARG A 107 -11.58 -5.40 -16.13
C ARG A 107 -11.07 -5.60 -17.56
N ALA A 108 -10.03 -4.90 -17.94
CA ALA A 108 -9.37 -5.03 -19.23
C ALA A 108 -8.14 -5.88 -19.08
N GLU A 109 -8.12 -6.95 -19.85
CA GLU A 109 -6.97 -7.80 -20.15
C GLU A 109 -5.80 -6.95 -20.64
N LEU A 110 -4.59 -7.26 -20.14
CA LEU A 110 -3.37 -6.54 -20.45
C LEU A 110 -2.45 -7.40 -21.29
N GLU A 111 -2.49 -7.18 -22.58
CA GLU A 111 -1.36 -7.48 -23.46
C GLU A 111 -0.48 -6.24 -23.67
N GLY A 112 0.83 -6.48 -23.55
CA GLY A 112 1.85 -5.84 -24.37
C GLY A 112 2.49 -4.53 -23.89
N GLY A 113 3.82 -4.57 -23.75
CA GLY A 113 4.67 -3.53 -24.29
C GLY A 113 5.60 -2.79 -23.34
N ASP A 114 6.82 -3.09 -23.53
CA ASP A 114 8.04 -2.29 -23.62
C ASP A 114 8.83 -1.94 -22.36
N GLU A 115 10.11 -2.29 -22.48
CA GLU A 115 11.17 -2.06 -21.51
C GLU A 115 11.64 -0.60 -21.59
N GLY A 116 11.30 0.18 -20.58
CA GLY A 116 11.88 1.50 -20.36
C GLY A 116 12.19 1.66 -18.87
N ALA A 117 13.45 1.52 -18.51
CA ALA A 117 13.93 1.93 -17.20
C ALA A 117 13.81 3.45 -17.10
N PHE A 118 12.77 3.93 -16.43
CA PHE A 118 12.65 5.34 -16.08
C PHE A 118 12.87 5.50 -14.58
N ASP A 119 14.04 6.03 -14.28
CA ASP A 119 14.35 6.68 -13.00
C ASP A 119 13.42 7.88 -12.86
N VAL A 120 12.42 7.76 -11.98
CA VAL A 120 11.67 8.92 -11.53
C VAL A 120 12.59 9.62 -10.56
N GLY A 121 13.34 10.58 -11.08
CA GLY A 121 14.02 11.56 -10.26
C GLY A 121 13.12 11.97 -9.10
N ASP A 122 13.72 11.96 -7.95
CA ASP A 122 13.16 12.26 -6.64
C ASP A 122 12.10 13.38 -6.77
N ALA A 123 10.90 13.17 -6.23
CA ALA A 123 9.94 14.27 -6.02
C ALA A 123 10.51 15.39 -5.12
N ALA A 124 11.71 15.20 -4.60
CA ALA A 124 12.58 16.19 -3.96
C ALA A 124 13.16 17.26 -4.92
N ALA A 125 12.97 17.15 -6.25
CA ALA A 125 13.41 18.17 -7.21
C ALA A 125 12.52 19.43 -7.24
N ILE A 126 11.39 19.43 -6.55
CA ILE A 126 10.64 20.64 -6.23
C ILE A 126 11.24 21.16 -4.93
N SER A 127 12.16 22.12 -5.00
CA SER A 127 12.67 22.86 -3.83
C SER A 127 11.66 23.96 -3.47
N PRO A 128 10.72 23.71 -2.55
CA PRO A 128 9.81 24.75 -2.08
C PRO A 128 10.58 25.76 -1.27
N SER A 129 10.31 27.05 -1.50
CA SER A 129 10.99 28.17 -0.86
C SER A 129 10.56 28.40 0.59
N SER A 130 9.46 27.77 1.04
CA SER A 130 8.94 27.88 2.41
C SER A 130 8.35 26.57 2.93
N ASP A 131 8.21 26.46 4.27
CA ASP A 131 7.58 25.29 4.91
C ASP A 131 6.10 25.16 4.53
N LEU A 132 5.41 26.27 4.25
CA LEU A 132 4.02 26.29 3.80
C LEU A 132 3.86 25.68 2.40
N GLU A 133 4.75 26.01 1.47
CA GLU A 133 4.76 25.44 0.12
C GLU A 133 5.04 23.93 0.15
N ARG A 134 5.90 23.47 1.07
CA ARG A 134 6.13 22.04 1.27
C ARG A 134 4.89 21.30 1.73
N ASP A 135 4.12 21.87 2.66
CA ASP A 135 2.89 21.27 3.15
C ASP A 135 1.81 21.18 2.07
N ASP A 136 1.73 22.18 1.20
CA ASP A 136 0.81 22.21 0.06
C ASP A 136 1.18 21.14 -0.98
N VAL A 137 2.46 21.02 -1.35
CA VAL A 137 2.95 19.97 -2.24
C VAL A 137 2.70 18.58 -1.67
N VAL A 138 3.00 18.37 -0.39
CA VAL A 138 2.73 17.09 0.28
C VAL A 138 1.24 16.75 0.25
N ARG A 139 0.38 17.74 0.44
CA ARG A 139 -1.08 17.59 0.39
C ARG A 139 -1.55 17.24 -1.01
N ALA A 140 -1.03 17.93 -2.03
CA ALA A 140 -1.32 17.63 -3.44
C ALA A 140 -0.89 16.22 -3.84
N VAL A 141 0.32 15.80 -3.47
CA VAL A 141 0.82 14.44 -3.71
C VAL A 141 -0.06 13.39 -3.03
N ARG A 142 -0.45 13.60 -1.77
CA ARG A 142 -1.36 12.69 -1.05
C ARG A 142 -2.73 12.61 -1.72
N ALA A 143 -3.27 13.74 -2.17
CA ALA A 143 -4.54 13.78 -2.90
C ALA A 143 -4.43 13.01 -4.23
N ALA A 144 -3.36 13.23 -4.99
CA ALA A 144 -3.12 12.52 -6.24
C ALA A 144 -2.98 11.00 -6.04
N ILE A 145 -2.27 10.56 -5.00
CA ILE A 145 -2.17 9.13 -4.63
C ILE A 145 -3.56 8.57 -4.28
N ALA A 146 -4.40 9.32 -3.58
CA ALA A 146 -5.74 8.88 -3.19
C ALA A 146 -6.69 8.69 -4.38
N LEU A 147 -6.42 9.34 -5.52
CA LEU A 147 -7.19 9.19 -6.76
C LEU A 147 -6.77 7.98 -7.60
N LEU A 148 -5.63 7.36 -7.31
CA LEU A 148 -5.18 6.17 -8.05
C LEU A 148 -6.13 4.99 -7.82
N PRO A 149 -6.34 4.11 -8.82
CA PRO A 149 -6.98 2.82 -8.63
C PRO A 149 -6.29 2.02 -7.51
N GLU A 150 -7.04 1.26 -6.72
CA GLU A 150 -6.58 0.59 -5.50
C GLU A 150 -5.32 -0.25 -5.70
N ASN A 151 -5.26 -1.06 -6.78
CA ASN A 151 -4.09 -1.88 -7.10
C ASN A 151 -2.85 -1.03 -7.45
N GLN A 152 -3.02 0.06 -8.20
CA GLN A 152 -1.94 0.97 -8.56
C GLN A 152 -1.42 1.70 -7.32
N ARG A 153 -2.34 2.16 -6.47
CA ARG A 153 -2.03 2.85 -5.22
C ARG A 153 -1.22 1.95 -4.29
N MET A 154 -1.70 0.71 -4.05
CA MET A 154 -1.00 -0.23 -3.16
C MET A 154 0.36 -0.63 -3.72
N ALA A 155 0.45 -0.96 -5.03
CA ALA A 155 1.72 -1.29 -5.66
C ALA A 155 2.75 -0.18 -5.51
N LEU A 156 2.34 1.07 -5.73
CA LEU A 156 3.20 2.24 -5.58
C LEU A 156 3.66 2.44 -4.13
N ILE A 157 2.74 2.32 -3.16
CA ILE A 157 3.05 2.50 -1.73
C ILE A 157 4.05 1.43 -1.28
N LEU A 158 3.82 0.17 -1.61
CA LEU A 158 4.70 -0.93 -1.23
C LEU A 158 6.09 -0.80 -1.87
N ALA A 159 6.15 -0.36 -3.13
CA ALA A 159 7.44 -0.18 -3.82
C ALA A 159 8.22 1.03 -3.30
N LYS A 160 7.57 2.18 -3.06
CA LYS A 160 8.25 3.44 -2.74
C LYS A 160 8.51 3.64 -1.24
N TYR A 161 7.56 3.24 -0.38
CA TYR A 161 7.64 3.53 1.06
C TYR A 161 8.03 2.31 1.90
N GLU A 162 7.68 1.10 1.43
CA GLU A 162 8.03 -0.15 2.12
C GLU A 162 9.21 -0.86 1.44
N GLU A 163 9.70 -0.32 0.31
CA GLU A 163 10.86 -0.81 -0.46
C GLU A 163 10.79 -2.31 -0.79
N ARG A 164 9.55 -2.81 -1.07
CA ARG A 164 9.33 -4.23 -1.32
C ARG A 164 9.74 -4.61 -2.74
N PRO A 165 10.39 -5.77 -2.92
CA PRO A 165 10.61 -6.36 -4.24
C PRO A 165 9.30 -6.59 -4.99
N TYR A 166 9.30 -6.50 -6.30
CA TYR A 166 8.08 -6.69 -7.10
C TYR A 166 7.46 -8.09 -6.93
N ALA A 167 8.27 -9.11 -6.67
CA ALA A 167 7.79 -10.45 -6.34
C ALA A 167 6.91 -10.43 -5.07
N GLU A 168 7.35 -9.80 -3.99
CA GLU A 168 6.58 -9.68 -2.74
C GLU A 168 5.31 -8.84 -2.95
N ILE A 169 5.39 -7.74 -3.74
CA ILE A 169 4.21 -6.93 -4.08
C ILE A 169 3.19 -7.75 -4.87
N ALA A 170 3.66 -8.60 -5.79
CA ALA A 170 2.81 -9.49 -6.56
C ALA A 170 2.06 -10.48 -5.64
N GLU A 171 2.73 -11.03 -4.65
CA GLU A 171 2.10 -11.89 -3.63
C GLU A 171 1.05 -11.14 -2.80
N VAL A 172 1.34 -9.91 -2.35
CA VAL A 172 0.39 -9.08 -1.61
C VAL A 172 -0.86 -8.80 -2.42
N LEU A 173 -0.71 -8.47 -3.71
CA LEU A 173 -1.81 -8.13 -4.61
C LEU A 173 -2.50 -9.34 -5.26
N GLY A 174 -1.98 -10.57 -5.07
CA GLY A 174 -2.46 -11.76 -5.77
C GLY A 174 -2.31 -11.64 -7.29
N SER A 175 -1.16 -11.13 -7.76
CA SER A 175 -0.88 -10.76 -9.14
C SER A 175 0.46 -11.33 -9.62
N THR A 176 0.99 -10.87 -10.74
CA THR A 176 2.31 -11.23 -11.27
C THR A 176 3.26 -10.05 -11.20
N GLU A 177 4.58 -10.30 -11.16
CA GLU A 177 5.59 -9.24 -11.19
C GLU A 177 5.47 -8.35 -12.44
N LYS A 178 5.15 -8.94 -13.60
CA LYS A 178 4.89 -8.19 -14.84
C LYS A 178 3.73 -7.22 -14.68
N ALA A 179 2.64 -7.66 -14.05
CA ALA A 179 1.49 -6.81 -13.76
C ALA A 179 1.85 -5.72 -12.75
N VAL A 180 2.64 -6.03 -11.72
CA VAL A 180 3.12 -5.04 -10.74
C VAL A 180 3.95 -3.93 -11.42
N LYS A 181 4.88 -4.29 -12.33
CA LYS A 181 5.62 -3.29 -13.12
C LYS A 181 4.68 -2.35 -13.88
N SER A 182 3.65 -2.89 -14.55
CA SER A 182 2.65 -2.09 -15.26
C SER A 182 1.81 -1.21 -14.32
N LEU A 183 1.42 -1.74 -13.16
CA LEU A 183 0.67 -0.97 -12.17
C LEU A 183 1.46 0.22 -11.65
N ILE A 184 2.73 0.01 -11.31
CA ILE A 184 3.62 1.07 -10.81
C ILE A 184 3.88 2.11 -11.91
N HIS A 185 4.11 1.68 -13.15
CA HIS A 185 4.31 2.57 -14.29
C HIS A 185 3.09 3.49 -14.48
N ARG A 186 1.88 2.92 -14.57
CA ARG A 186 0.63 3.68 -14.70
C ARG A 186 0.38 4.61 -13.52
N ALA A 187 0.67 4.16 -12.30
CA ALA A 187 0.54 5.01 -11.12
C ALA A 187 1.46 6.24 -11.22
N ARG A 188 2.72 6.05 -11.67
CA ARG A 188 3.67 7.14 -11.84
C ARG A 188 3.25 8.11 -12.94
N GLU A 189 2.71 7.61 -14.05
CA GLU A 189 2.19 8.46 -15.12
C GLU A 189 0.99 9.30 -14.68
N ALA A 190 0.04 8.66 -14.00
CA ALA A 190 -1.13 9.36 -13.45
C ALA A 190 -0.74 10.45 -12.43
N LEU A 191 0.24 10.14 -11.54
CA LEU A 191 0.75 11.12 -10.60
C LEU A 191 1.46 12.28 -11.31
N ARG A 192 2.28 12.00 -12.32
CA ARG A 192 2.98 13.03 -13.09
C ARG A 192 1.99 13.96 -13.79
N ALA A 193 0.93 13.42 -14.40
CA ALA A 193 -0.11 14.19 -15.03
C ALA A 193 -0.88 15.08 -14.03
N SER A 194 -1.26 14.52 -12.89
CA SER A 194 -1.97 15.23 -11.83
C SER A 194 -1.14 16.36 -11.22
N LEU A 195 0.14 16.11 -10.95
CA LEU A 195 1.03 17.11 -10.35
C LEU A 195 1.43 18.20 -11.35
N ALA A 196 1.55 17.90 -12.64
CA ALA A 196 1.80 18.90 -13.67
C ALA A 196 0.64 19.91 -13.78
N ALA A 197 -0.61 19.42 -13.69
CA ALA A 197 -1.80 20.28 -13.65
C ALA A 197 -1.81 21.19 -12.41
N TYR A 198 -1.47 20.64 -11.24
CA TYR A 198 -1.39 21.39 -10.00
C TYR A 198 -0.34 22.52 -10.06
N ILE A 199 0.87 22.25 -10.58
CA ILE A 199 1.92 23.26 -10.73
C ILE A 199 1.51 24.36 -11.73
N ALA A 200 0.77 24.01 -12.80
CA ALA A 200 0.30 24.98 -13.77
C ALA A 200 -0.79 25.91 -13.19
N GLU A 201 -1.64 25.41 -12.30
CA GLU A 201 -2.66 26.21 -11.61
C GLU A 201 -2.05 27.20 -10.61
N GLU A 202 -1.03 26.79 -9.84
CA GLU A 202 -0.36 27.69 -8.89
C GLU A 202 0.51 28.77 -9.56
N ALA A 203 0.96 28.54 -10.80
CA ALA A 203 1.76 29.49 -11.55
C ALA A 203 0.92 30.54 -12.31
N SER A 204 -0.43 30.47 -12.24
CA SER A 204 -1.37 31.37 -12.98
C SER A 204 -2.02 32.35 -12.06
#